data_9b3e1ff352483fcf37f783828b63c550
#
_entry.id   9b3e1ff352483fcf37f783828b63c550
#
_cell.length_a   1.000
_cell.length_b   1.000
_cell.length_c   1.000
_cell.angle_alpha   90.00
_cell.angle_beta   90.00
_cell.angle_gamma   90.00
#
_symmetry.space_group_name_H-M   'P 1'
#
loop_
_entity.id
_entity.type
_entity.pdbx_description
1 polymer ?
#
loop_
_entity_poly.entity_id
_entity_poly.type
_entity_poly.pdbx_seq_one_letter_code
_entity_poly.pdbx_strand_id
1 'polypeptide(L)'
;MKYTSIRHRFPALLALAVMLAVASATHGQSEDFRMQTSVFVGNNSAPAVSSLTMFNGTTIYDFIENESEFGEITVFDVKRGRFVLLDPQRKIKTTLTKDFLVQFLDQVLSQTSSTALTKYVQPKLQHEFNLSTKTVRVMSEHLTYQATGITPKFDSAILRYRHFADWVARLNSTRIGNLPPYSRFELNRLMAKQKLMPKSIKRTLMLDEVGLRKQIVRSEHTINWQLTNTDRKRISKTGDQIASFKEVSADEFWQLKIQAE
;
A
#
# COMPACT_ATOMS: atom_id res chain seq x y z
N MET A 1 21.41 40.79 -90.27
CA MET A 1 22.24 40.29 -89.20
C MET A 1 21.37 40.20 -87.90
N LYS A 2 20.96 39.00 -87.57
CA LYS A 2 20.08 38.78 -86.39
C LYS A 2 20.93 38.15 -85.27
N TYR A 3 21.05 38.86 -84.17
CA TYR A 3 21.66 38.29 -82.94
C TYR A 3 20.60 37.59 -82.10
N THR A 4 20.78 36.30 -81.92
CA THR A 4 19.93 35.48 -81.08
C THR A 4 20.54 35.44 -79.66
N SER A 5 19.82 36.01 -78.70
CA SER A 5 20.19 35.98 -77.30
C SER A 5 19.80 34.63 -76.67
N ILE A 6 20.77 33.88 -76.18
CA ILE A 6 20.57 32.65 -75.45
C ILE A 6 20.41 32.99 -73.96
N ARG A 7 19.22 32.82 -73.43
CA ARG A 7 18.95 32.93 -71.99
C ARG A 7 19.23 31.57 -71.29
N HIS A 8 20.27 31.52 -70.46
CA HIS A 8 20.52 30.40 -69.57
C HIS A 8 19.53 30.46 -68.42
N ARG A 9 18.69 29.41 -68.33
CA ARG A 9 17.82 29.12 -67.14
C ARG A 9 18.62 28.27 -66.18
N PHE A 10 18.93 28.81 -64.97
CA PHE A 10 19.43 28.03 -63.84
C PHE A 10 18.24 27.33 -63.19
N PRO A 11 18.29 26.03 -62.95
CA PRO A 11 17.30 25.36 -62.08
C PRO A 11 17.63 25.67 -60.64
N ALA A 12 16.69 26.27 -59.94
CA ALA A 12 16.74 26.39 -58.45
C ALA A 12 16.62 25.04 -57.83
N LEU A 13 17.69 24.54 -57.21
CA LEU A 13 17.69 23.39 -56.36
C LEU A 13 17.00 23.74 -55.03
N LEU A 14 15.76 23.27 -54.88
CA LEU A 14 14.99 23.36 -53.64
C LEU A 14 15.54 22.33 -52.68
N ALA A 15 16.42 22.76 -51.76
CA ALA A 15 16.90 21.91 -50.65
C ALA A 15 15.77 21.74 -49.63
N LEU A 16 15.04 20.62 -49.71
CA LEU A 16 14.03 20.22 -48.74
C LEU A 16 14.75 19.68 -47.46
N ALA A 17 14.98 20.57 -46.50
CA ALA A 17 15.48 20.19 -45.20
C ALA A 17 14.37 19.44 -44.45
N VAL A 18 14.43 18.09 -44.46
CA VAL A 18 13.60 17.23 -43.61
C VAL A 18 14.16 17.33 -42.19
N MET A 19 13.57 18.21 -41.38
CA MET A 19 13.76 18.16 -39.93
C MET A 19 13.12 16.88 -39.40
N LEU A 20 13.91 15.84 -39.14
CA LEU A 20 13.53 14.74 -38.30
C LEU A 20 13.39 15.27 -36.86
N ALA A 21 12.17 15.61 -36.45
CA ALA A 21 11.82 15.81 -35.08
C ALA A 21 11.95 14.43 -34.40
N VAL A 22 13.10 14.16 -33.79
CA VAL A 22 13.29 13.04 -32.85
C VAL A 22 12.43 13.42 -31.63
N ALA A 23 11.17 12.98 -31.67
CA ALA A 23 10.36 12.95 -30.45
C ALA A 23 11.07 12.01 -29.46
N SER A 24 11.91 12.62 -28.62
CA SER A 24 12.42 11.93 -27.43
C SER A 24 11.20 11.49 -26.64
N ALA A 25 10.79 10.23 -26.80
CA ALA A 25 9.86 9.59 -25.89
C ALA A 25 10.52 9.68 -24.52
N THR A 26 10.19 10.71 -23.76
CA THR A 26 10.46 10.75 -22.35
C THR A 26 9.75 9.52 -21.79
N HIS A 27 10.48 8.44 -21.62
CA HIS A 27 10.05 7.34 -20.80
C HIS A 27 9.83 7.94 -19.43
N GLY A 28 8.59 8.34 -19.14
CA GLY A 28 8.20 8.83 -17.84
C GLY A 28 8.69 7.79 -16.86
N GLN A 29 9.66 8.17 -16.04
CA GLN A 29 10.25 7.26 -15.06
C GLN A 29 9.09 6.72 -14.26
N SER A 30 8.86 5.40 -14.31
CA SER A 30 7.77 4.77 -13.57
C SER A 30 7.91 5.16 -12.10
N GLU A 31 6.88 5.81 -11.54
CA GLU A 31 6.83 6.17 -10.11
C GLU A 31 6.58 4.96 -9.23
N ASP A 32 7.09 3.79 -9.66
CA ASP A 32 7.01 2.56 -8.90
C ASP A 32 8.04 2.56 -7.78
N PHE A 33 7.64 2.04 -6.64
CA PHE A 33 8.51 1.95 -5.47
C PHE A 33 8.16 0.73 -4.63
N ARG A 34 9.04 0.40 -3.69
CA ARG A 34 8.79 -0.66 -2.71
C ARG A 34 9.05 -0.17 -1.30
N MET A 35 8.38 -0.81 -0.36
CA MET A 35 8.50 -0.56 1.07
C MET A 35 8.74 -1.89 1.79
N GLN A 36 9.88 -1.98 2.48
CA GLN A 36 10.14 -3.04 3.45
C GLN A 36 9.57 -2.62 4.79
N THR A 37 8.79 -3.49 5.42
CA THR A 37 8.18 -3.25 6.73
C THR A 37 8.60 -4.33 7.70
N SER A 38 9.07 -3.93 8.88
CA SER A 38 9.32 -4.83 10.01
C SER A 38 8.39 -4.47 11.17
N VAL A 39 7.65 -5.45 11.68
CA VAL A 39 6.66 -5.26 12.76
C VAL A 39 7.17 -5.93 14.02
N PHE A 40 7.16 -5.18 15.12
CA PHE A 40 7.63 -5.61 16.44
C PHE A 40 6.47 -5.56 17.43
N VAL A 41 6.39 -6.54 18.33
CA VAL A 41 5.38 -6.64 19.38
C VAL A 41 6.04 -6.49 20.75
N GLY A 42 5.50 -5.61 21.56
CA GLY A 42 6.05 -5.30 22.89
C GLY A 42 7.44 -4.68 22.79
N ASN A 43 8.37 -5.19 23.60
CA ASN A 43 9.77 -4.73 23.65
C ASN A 43 10.72 -5.66 22.86
N ASN A 44 10.19 -6.57 22.05
CA ASN A 44 11.02 -7.49 21.28
C ASN A 44 11.92 -6.72 20.31
N SER A 45 13.19 -7.14 20.22
CA SER A 45 14.17 -6.60 19.26
C SER A 45 14.08 -7.29 17.89
N ALA A 46 13.65 -8.56 17.86
CA ALA A 46 13.39 -9.25 16.61
C ALA A 46 12.00 -8.92 16.08
N PRO A 47 11.83 -8.73 14.75
CA PRO A 47 10.51 -8.51 14.17
C PRO A 47 9.66 -9.78 14.29
N ALA A 48 8.39 -9.60 14.67
CA ALA A 48 7.41 -10.68 14.67
C ALA A 48 6.91 -10.99 13.24
N VAL A 49 6.91 -9.96 12.37
CA VAL A 49 6.52 -10.09 10.96
C VAL A 49 7.37 -9.12 10.15
N SER A 50 7.81 -9.58 8.98
CA SER A 50 8.40 -8.73 7.94
C SER A 50 7.55 -8.83 6.67
N SER A 51 7.41 -7.72 5.94
CA SER A 51 6.73 -7.72 4.65
C SER A 51 7.42 -6.81 3.65
N LEU A 52 7.24 -7.13 2.37
CA LEU A 52 7.70 -6.34 1.24
C LEU A 52 6.49 -5.92 0.40
N THR A 53 6.16 -4.63 0.45
CA THR A 53 5.09 -4.04 -0.35
C THR A 53 5.67 -3.42 -1.61
N MET A 54 5.18 -3.78 -2.80
CA MET A 54 5.59 -3.24 -4.10
C MET A 54 4.43 -2.49 -4.74
N PHE A 55 4.66 -1.22 -5.07
CA PHE A 55 3.72 -0.35 -5.78
C PHE A 55 4.08 -0.34 -7.25
N ASN A 56 3.36 -1.11 -8.08
CA ASN A 56 3.59 -1.26 -9.51
C ASN A 56 2.36 -0.78 -10.30
N GLY A 57 2.43 0.42 -10.85
CA GLY A 57 1.29 1.03 -11.54
C GLY A 57 0.04 1.09 -10.67
N THR A 58 -1.04 0.45 -11.11
CA THR A 58 -2.33 0.37 -10.40
C THR A 58 -2.49 -0.91 -9.58
N THR A 59 -1.45 -1.73 -9.47
CA THR A 59 -1.47 -2.96 -8.68
C THR A 59 -0.43 -2.90 -7.58
N ILE A 60 -0.83 -3.28 -6.38
CA ILE A 60 0.05 -3.28 -5.21
C ILE A 60 0.15 -4.72 -4.71
N TYR A 61 1.37 -5.16 -4.49
CA TYR A 61 1.70 -6.51 -4.02
C TYR A 61 2.31 -6.39 -2.64
N ASP A 62 1.80 -7.15 -1.67
CA ASP A 62 2.37 -7.23 -0.32
C ASP A 62 2.71 -8.68 -0.01
N PHE A 63 3.97 -8.94 0.28
CA PHE A 63 4.53 -10.25 0.52
C PHE A 63 4.90 -10.35 1.99
N ILE A 64 4.25 -11.23 2.74
CA ILE A 64 4.70 -11.59 4.08
C ILE A 64 5.94 -12.46 3.93
N GLU A 65 7.05 -12.05 4.55
CA GLU A 65 8.31 -12.78 4.50
C GLU A 65 8.40 -13.75 5.69
N ASN A 66 8.61 -15.02 5.41
CA ASN A 66 8.89 -16.08 6.37
C ASN A 66 10.31 -16.60 6.15
N GLU A 67 10.89 -17.32 7.12
CA GLU A 67 12.28 -17.81 7.08
C GLU A 67 12.58 -18.73 5.89
N SER A 68 11.59 -19.49 5.40
CA SER A 68 11.78 -20.50 4.33
C SER A 68 11.24 -20.09 2.97
N GLU A 69 10.16 -19.35 2.89
CA GLU A 69 9.53 -18.84 1.66
C GLU A 69 8.51 -17.75 2.01
N PHE A 70 7.86 -17.18 0.98
CA PHE A 70 6.80 -16.20 1.21
C PHE A 70 5.59 -16.86 1.89
N GLY A 71 5.12 -16.23 2.95
CA GLY A 71 3.83 -16.49 3.52
C GLY A 71 2.69 -16.04 2.59
N GLU A 72 1.64 -15.51 3.17
CA GLU A 72 0.52 -14.94 2.39
C GLU A 72 1.00 -13.81 1.47
N ILE A 73 0.49 -13.82 0.24
CA ILE A 73 0.67 -12.70 -0.71
C ILE A 73 -0.68 -12.01 -0.85
N THR A 74 -0.68 -10.70 -0.62
CA THR A 74 -1.86 -9.86 -0.85
C THR A 74 -1.64 -9.05 -2.12
N VAL A 75 -2.54 -9.16 -3.10
CA VAL A 75 -2.52 -8.36 -4.32
C VAL A 75 -3.73 -7.43 -4.30
N PHE A 76 -3.50 -6.12 -4.29
CA PHE A 76 -4.54 -5.12 -4.38
C PHE A 76 -4.60 -4.56 -5.80
N ASP A 77 -5.60 -4.98 -6.57
CA ASP A 77 -5.93 -4.45 -7.89
C ASP A 77 -6.81 -3.20 -7.71
N VAL A 78 -6.19 -2.05 -7.71
CA VAL A 78 -6.86 -0.75 -7.48
C VAL A 78 -7.90 -0.48 -8.56
N LYS A 79 -7.59 -0.82 -9.83
CA LYS A 79 -8.47 -0.58 -10.98
C LYS A 79 -9.73 -1.43 -10.92
N ARG A 80 -9.61 -2.71 -10.52
CA ARG A 80 -10.75 -3.62 -10.37
C ARG A 80 -11.40 -3.56 -8.99
N GLY A 81 -10.86 -2.78 -8.05
CA GLY A 81 -11.43 -2.61 -6.72
C GLY A 81 -11.47 -3.91 -5.90
N ARG A 82 -10.43 -4.74 -5.97
CA ARG A 82 -10.41 -6.03 -5.30
C ARG A 82 -9.05 -6.38 -4.72
N PHE A 83 -9.09 -7.24 -3.70
CA PHE A 83 -7.94 -7.94 -3.18
C PHE A 83 -7.95 -9.39 -3.67
N VAL A 84 -6.79 -9.90 -4.03
CA VAL A 84 -6.56 -11.34 -4.22
C VAL A 84 -5.56 -11.76 -3.15
N LEU A 85 -5.98 -12.63 -2.26
CA LEU A 85 -5.14 -13.23 -1.24
C LEU A 85 -4.68 -14.59 -1.76
N LEU A 86 -3.37 -14.85 -1.69
CA LEU A 86 -2.79 -16.12 -2.12
C LEU A 86 -2.07 -16.78 -0.95
N ASP A 87 -2.22 -18.07 -0.86
CA ASP A 87 -1.41 -18.94 -0.02
C ASP A 87 -0.54 -19.84 -0.91
N PRO A 88 0.75 -19.51 -1.06
CA PRO A 88 1.65 -20.27 -1.93
C PRO A 88 1.89 -21.70 -1.48
N GLN A 89 1.82 -21.96 -0.17
CA GLN A 89 2.04 -23.31 0.39
C GLN A 89 0.89 -24.25 0.03
N ARG A 90 -0.34 -23.77 0.21
CA ARG A 90 -1.55 -24.54 -0.10
C ARG A 90 -1.99 -24.44 -1.56
N LYS A 91 -1.38 -23.55 -2.34
CA LYS A 91 -1.71 -23.23 -3.75
C LYS A 91 -3.19 -22.87 -3.92
N ILE A 92 -3.73 -22.09 -2.97
CA ILE A 92 -5.09 -21.56 -2.99
C ILE A 92 -5.09 -20.05 -3.02
N LYS A 93 -6.19 -19.48 -3.48
CA LYS A 93 -6.45 -18.04 -3.46
C LYS A 93 -7.90 -17.75 -3.09
N THR A 94 -8.14 -16.53 -2.64
CA THR A 94 -9.51 -15.99 -2.50
C THR A 94 -9.53 -14.54 -2.97
N THR A 95 -10.70 -14.11 -3.44
CA THR A 95 -10.89 -12.74 -3.94
C THR A 95 -11.91 -12.01 -3.08
N LEU A 96 -11.55 -10.83 -2.59
CA LEU A 96 -12.40 -9.95 -1.79
C LEU A 96 -12.58 -8.62 -2.51
N THR A 97 -13.82 -8.19 -2.70
CA THR A 97 -14.12 -6.90 -3.31
C THR A 97 -14.08 -5.78 -2.28
N LYS A 98 -13.90 -4.54 -2.74
CA LYS A 98 -14.05 -3.36 -1.88
C LYS A 98 -15.44 -3.28 -1.27
N ASP A 99 -16.47 -3.63 -2.04
CA ASP A 99 -17.87 -3.60 -1.57
C ASP A 99 -18.09 -4.59 -0.43
N PHE A 100 -17.52 -5.80 -0.52
CA PHE A 100 -17.52 -6.75 0.59
C PHE A 100 -16.90 -6.16 1.86
N LEU A 101 -15.74 -5.52 1.74
CA LEU A 101 -15.06 -4.92 2.89
C LEU A 101 -15.83 -3.73 3.51
N VAL A 102 -16.54 -2.95 2.70
CA VAL A 102 -17.42 -1.87 3.18
C VAL A 102 -18.61 -2.47 3.91
N GLN A 103 -19.33 -3.42 3.30
CA GLN A 103 -20.48 -4.09 3.91
C GLN A 103 -20.12 -4.79 5.22
N PHE A 104 -18.96 -5.44 5.28
CA PHE A 104 -18.47 -6.05 6.52
C PHE A 104 -18.32 -5.02 7.64
N LEU A 105 -17.72 -3.85 7.35
CA LEU A 105 -17.58 -2.78 8.34
C LEU A 105 -18.93 -2.18 8.77
N ASP A 106 -19.85 -2.01 7.83
CA ASP A 106 -21.20 -1.52 8.13
C ASP A 106 -21.96 -2.52 9.03
N GLN A 107 -21.76 -3.81 8.80
CA GLN A 107 -22.32 -4.85 9.66
C GLN A 107 -21.70 -4.81 11.08
N VAL A 108 -20.38 -4.67 11.19
CA VAL A 108 -19.70 -4.49 12.48
C VAL A 108 -20.24 -3.24 13.20
N LEU A 109 -20.44 -2.13 12.48
CA LEU A 109 -21.04 -0.92 13.03
C LEU A 109 -22.45 -1.15 13.56
N SER A 110 -23.32 -1.82 12.78
CA SER A 110 -24.71 -2.07 13.15
C SER A 110 -24.85 -3.02 14.36
N GLN A 111 -23.93 -3.95 14.51
CA GLN A 111 -23.92 -4.89 15.63
C GLN A 111 -23.24 -4.33 16.89
N THR A 112 -22.58 -3.17 16.80
CA THR A 112 -21.81 -2.55 17.89
C THR A 112 -22.70 -1.78 18.85
N SER A 113 -23.85 -2.29 19.21
CA SER A 113 -24.62 -1.80 20.37
C SER A 113 -23.96 -2.18 21.72
N SER A 114 -22.94 -3.04 21.72
CA SER A 114 -22.16 -3.33 22.92
C SER A 114 -21.12 -2.22 23.16
N THR A 115 -21.12 -1.67 24.36
CA THR A 115 -20.23 -0.58 24.82
C THR A 115 -18.73 -0.84 24.60
N ALA A 116 -18.31 -2.11 24.53
CA ALA A 116 -16.90 -2.47 24.43
C ALA A 116 -16.25 -2.12 23.07
N LEU A 117 -16.97 -2.21 21.97
CA LEU A 117 -16.45 -1.89 20.63
C LEU A 117 -16.72 -0.45 20.20
N THR A 118 -17.76 0.21 20.74
CA THR A 118 -18.14 1.59 20.40
C THR A 118 -16.96 2.55 20.53
N LYS A 119 -16.13 2.40 21.56
CA LYS A 119 -14.92 3.20 21.80
C LYS A 119 -13.87 3.12 20.69
N TYR A 120 -13.90 2.06 19.87
CA TYR A 120 -12.98 1.89 18.74
C TYR A 120 -13.63 2.22 17.39
N VAL A 121 -14.95 2.18 17.32
CA VAL A 121 -15.74 2.42 16.12
C VAL A 121 -15.99 3.90 15.92
N GLN A 122 -16.34 4.62 16.99
CA GLN A 122 -16.55 6.08 16.99
C GLN A 122 -15.67 6.76 18.04
N PRO A 123 -14.34 6.63 17.93
CA PRO A 123 -13.43 7.18 18.93
C PRO A 123 -13.46 8.71 18.86
N LYS A 124 -13.49 9.35 20.03
CA LYS A 124 -13.19 10.79 20.13
C LYS A 124 -11.70 10.99 19.94
N LEU A 125 -11.30 11.38 18.73
CA LEU A 125 -9.91 11.51 18.36
C LEU A 125 -9.37 12.91 18.61
N GLN A 126 -8.23 12.99 19.26
CA GLN A 126 -7.36 14.14 19.33
C GLN A 126 -6.14 13.88 18.43
N HIS A 127 -5.57 14.94 17.87
CA HIS A 127 -4.40 14.82 17.01
C HIS A 127 -3.40 15.95 17.23
N GLU A 128 -2.14 15.61 17.08
CA GLU A 128 -1.01 16.53 17.20
C GLU A 128 -0.07 16.33 16.02
N PHE A 129 0.58 17.40 15.61
CA PHE A 129 1.67 17.34 14.64
C PHE A 129 2.87 18.15 15.13
N ASN A 130 4.02 17.48 15.20
CA ASN A 130 5.29 18.11 15.48
C ASN A 130 6.10 18.24 14.17
N LEU A 131 6.28 19.47 13.72
CA LEU A 131 6.94 19.77 12.46
C LEU A 131 8.44 19.41 12.49
N SER A 132 9.13 19.67 13.62
CA SER A 132 10.57 19.45 13.73
C SER A 132 10.95 17.97 13.65
N THR A 133 10.14 17.09 14.26
CA THR A 133 10.35 15.64 14.24
C THR A 133 9.54 14.94 13.15
N LYS A 134 8.72 15.67 12.38
CA LYS A 134 7.77 15.13 11.40
C LYS A 134 6.90 14.01 12.00
N THR A 135 6.43 14.22 13.22
CA THR A 135 5.65 13.22 13.97
C THR A 135 4.20 13.61 14.05
N VAL A 136 3.32 12.71 13.62
CA VAL A 136 1.86 12.79 13.76
C VAL A 136 1.43 11.87 14.88
N ARG A 137 0.55 12.35 15.79
CA ARG A 137 -0.08 11.55 16.83
C ARG A 137 -1.60 11.62 16.66
N VAL A 138 -2.24 10.48 16.80
CA VAL A 138 -3.70 10.34 16.86
C VAL A 138 -4.03 9.59 18.14
N MET A 139 -4.82 10.18 18.99
CA MET A 139 -5.05 9.70 20.35
C MET A 139 -6.53 9.61 20.64
N SER A 140 -6.94 8.53 21.27
CA SER A 140 -8.18 8.40 22.01
C SER A 140 -7.87 7.92 23.43
N GLU A 141 -8.89 7.78 24.26
CA GLU A 141 -8.75 7.27 25.63
C GLU A 141 -8.03 5.90 25.68
N HIS A 142 -8.32 5.02 24.73
CA HIS A 142 -7.84 3.63 24.76
C HIS A 142 -6.79 3.30 23.70
N LEU A 143 -6.60 4.17 22.71
CA LEU A 143 -5.74 3.88 21.56
C LEU A 143 -4.94 5.11 21.15
N THR A 144 -3.63 4.94 21.04
CA THR A 144 -2.73 5.95 20.48
C THR A 144 -1.98 5.40 19.29
N TYR A 145 -2.00 6.15 18.20
CA TYR A 145 -1.06 6.00 17.11
C TYR A 145 -0.06 7.16 17.12
N GLN A 146 1.21 6.84 16.92
CA GLN A 146 2.26 7.81 16.69
C GLN A 146 3.05 7.38 15.45
N ALA A 147 3.16 8.25 14.46
CA ALA A 147 3.92 7.98 13.24
C ALA A 147 4.95 9.07 13.02
N THR A 148 6.20 8.67 12.78
CA THR A 148 7.24 9.57 12.28
C THR A 148 7.34 9.40 10.77
N GLY A 149 7.38 10.52 10.05
CA GLY A 149 7.36 10.53 8.59
C GLY A 149 8.64 10.98 7.93
N ILE A 150 8.75 10.64 6.66
CA ILE A 150 9.75 11.18 5.73
C ILE A 150 9.05 11.87 4.56
N THR A 151 9.71 12.83 3.96
CA THR A 151 9.28 13.43 2.70
C THR A 151 9.54 12.44 1.56
N PRO A 152 8.55 12.09 0.73
CA PRO A 152 8.73 11.16 -0.38
C PRO A 152 9.53 11.79 -1.53
N LYS A 153 10.04 10.93 -2.42
CA LYS A 153 10.74 11.36 -3.63
C LYS A 153 9.77 12.01 -4.64
N PHE A 154 8.51 11.56 -4.66
CA PHE A 154 7.45 12.07 -5.54
C PHE A 154 6.11 12.07 -4.81
N ASP A 155 5.27 13.08 -5.09
CA ASP A 155 4.03 13.33 -4.35
C ASP A 155 2.96 12.24 -4.55
N SER A 156 2.94 11.58 -5.70
CA SER A 156 1.99 10.49 -5.99
C SER A 156 2.14 9.31 -5.04
N ALA A 157 3.35 9.07 -4.48
CA ALA A 157 3.59 8.00 -3.52
C ALA A 157 2.72 8.13 -2.26
N ILE A 158 2.46 9.36 -1.80
CA ILE A 158 1.64 9.63 -0.61
C ILE A 158 0.21 9.10 -0.82
N LEU A 159 -0.39 9.47 -1.96
CA LEU A 159 -1.78 9.09 -2.25
C LEU A 159 -1.89 7.59 -2.51
N ARG A 160 -0.93 6.99 -3.20
CA ARG A 160 -0.88 5.54 -3.45
C ARG A 160 -0.72 4.76 -2.15
N TYR A 161 0.22 5.19 -1.28
CA TYR A 161 0.39 4.58 0.03
C TYR A 161 -0.85 4.72 0.90
N ARG A 162 -1.41 5.95 1.04
CA ARG A 162 -2.62 6.18 1.82
C ARG A 162 -3.77 5.31 1.34
N HIS A 163 -4.01 5.27 0.02
CA HIS A 163 -5.06 4.44 -0.56
C HIS A 163 -4.88 2.96 -0.18
N PHE A 164 -3.68 2.44 -0.35
CA PHE A 164 -3.35 1.07 0.04
C PHE A 164 -3.54 0.84 1.54
N ALA A 165 -2.95 1.70 2.38
CA ALA A 165 -3.00 1.56 3.84
C ALA A 165 -4.42 1.63 4.40
N ASP A 166 -5.30 2.47 3.83
CA ASP A 166 -6.71 2.55 4.22
C ASP A 166 -7.47 1.27 3.84
N TRP A 167 -7.21 0.69 2.67
CA TRP A 167 -7.87 -0.54 2.26
C TRP A 167 -7.32 -1.78 2.96
N VAL A 168 -6.01 -1.85 3.21
CA VAL A 168 -5.42 -2.93 4.03
C VAL A 168 -5.91 -2.86 5.48
N ALA A 169 -6.13 -1.67 6.03
CA ALA A 169 -6.72 -1.54 7.36
C ALA A 169 -8.17 -2.09 7.41
N ARG A 170 -8.96 -1.92 6.33
CA ARG A 170 -10.27 -2.57 6.19
C ARG A 170 -10.14 -4.08 6.06
N LEU A 171 -9.26 -4.54 5.20
CA LEU A 171 -8.99 -5.97 5.03
C LEU A 171 -8.58 -6.62 6.36
N ASN A 172 -7.68 -5.99 7.11
CA ASN A 172 -7.23 -6.53 8.39
C ASN A 172 -8.34 -6.54 9.45
N SER A 173 -9.31 -5.64 9.40
CA SER A 173 -10.44 -5.63 10.34
C SER A 173 -11.41 -6.80 10.13
N THR A 174 -11.35 -7.52 9.01
CA THR A 174 -12.12 -8.76 8.80
C THR A 174 -11.54 -9.96 9.54
N ARG A 175 -10.31 -9.84 10.04
CA ARG A 175 -9.63 -10.92 10.77
C ARG A 175 -9.98 -10.86 12.26
N ILE A 176 -10.23 -12.01 12.86
CA ILE A 176 -10.60 -12.14 14.30
C ILE A 176 -9.54 -11.46 15.18
N GLY A 177 -10.00 -10.71 16.17
CA GLY A 177 -9.14 -10.04 17.16
C GLY A 177 -8.52 -8.71 16.68
N ASN A 178 -8.72 -8.30 15.46
CA ASN A 178 -8.25 -7.01 14.97
C ASN A 178 -9.24 -5.87 15.30
N LEU A 179 -8.68 -4.68 15.50
CA LEU A 179 -9.46 -3.48 15.80
C LEU A 179 -10.12 -2.89 14.55
N PRO A 180 -11.27 -2.21 14.69
CA PRO A 180 -11.83 -1.39 13.65
C PRO A 180 -10.83 -0.34 13.14
N PRO A 181 -10.85 0.02 11.84
CA PRO A 181 -9.75 0.74 11.21
C PRO A 181 -9.78 2.27 11.37
N TYR A 182 -10.78 2.84 12.06
CA TYR A 182 -11.07 4.28 12.04
C TYR A 182 -9.92 5.16 12.53
N SER A 183 -9.30 4.81 13.66
CA SER A 183 -8.13 5.56 14.16
C SER A 183 -6.93 5.46 13.21
N ARG A 184 -6.80 4.34 12.47
CA ARG A 184 -5.76 4.19 11.45
C ARG A 184 -6.04 5.04 10.22
N PHE A 185 -7.30 5.16 9.78
CA PHE A 185 -7.67 6.06 8.69
C PHE A 185 -7.33 7.50 9.02
N GLU A 186 -7.59 7.92 10.26
CA GLU A 186 -7.25 9.29 10.68
C GLU A 186 -5.75 9.54 10.68
N LEU A 187 -4.94 8.58 11.16
CA LEU A 187 -3.49 8.66 11.05
C LEU A 187 -3.04 8.81 9.59
N ASN A 188 -3.53 7.94 8.69
CA ASN A 188 -3.16 7.95 7.28
C ASN A 188 -3.57 9.27 6.61
N ARG A 189 -4.75 9.81 6.95
CA ARG A 189 -5.26 11.10 6.47
C ARG A 189 -4.35 12.26 6.89
N LEU A 190 -3.94 12.29 8.15
CA LEU A 190 -3.08 13.34 8.70
C LEU A 190 -1.67 13.25 8.13
N MET A 191 -1.09 12.04 8.01
CA MET A 191 0.20 11.84 7.35
C MET A 191 0.18 12.37 5.91
N ALA A 192 -0.86 12.05 5.15
CA ALA A 192 -1.01 12.54 3.78
C ALA A 192 -1.20 14.07 3.73
N LYS A 193 -1.97 14.66 4.67
CA LYS A 193 -2.11 16.13 4.79
C LYS A 193 -0.77 16.82 5.01
N GLN A 194 0.13 16.20 5.77
CA GLN A 194 1.48 16.71 6.03
C GLN A 194 2.49 16.33 4.95
N LYS A 195 2.04 15.73 3.85
CA LYS A 195 2.88 15.24 2.74
C LYS A 195 4.01 14.30 3.21
N LEU A 196 3.67 13.39 4.11
CA LEU A 196 4.61 12.45 4.72
C LEU A 196 4.28 10.99 4.37
N MET A 197 5.34 10.21 4.13
CA MET A 197 5.31 8.75 4.12
C MET A 197 5.82 8.23 5.48
N PRO A 198 5.31 7.12 6.02
CA PRO A 198 5.76 6.62 7.31
C PRO A 198 7.20 6.10 7.25
N LYS A 199 8.01 6.51 8.21
CA LYS A 199 9.29 5.89 8.58
C LYS A 199 9.10 4.89 9.71
N SER A 200 8.24 5.23 10.67
CA SER A 200 7.84 4.32 11.74
C SER A 200 6.43 4.64 12.20
N ILE A 201 5.73 3.61 12.69
CA ILE A 201 4.40 3.76 13.31
C ILE A 201 4.40 2.95 14.59
N LYS A 202 3.97 3.57 15.68
CA LYS A 202 3.74 2.93 16.98
C LYS A 202 2.27 2.99 17.32
N ARG A 203 1.67 1.82 17.61
CA ARG A 203 0.33 1.69 18.18
C ARG A 203 0.46 1.30 19.64
N THR A 204 -0.22 2.02 20.52
CA THR A 204 -0.37 1.67 21.94
C THR A 204 -1.85 1.50 22.22
N LEU A 205 -2.25 0.30 22.62
CA LEU A 205 -3.61 -0.06 23.02
C LEU A 205 -3.64 -0.26 24.54
N MET A 206 -4.54 0.44 25.24
CA MET A 206 -4.81 0.22 26.65
C MET A 206 -5.74 -1.00 26.78
N LEU A 207 -5.33 -1.98 27.56
CA LEU A 207 -6.07 -3.24 27.75
C LEU A 207 -6.96 -3.22 29.00
N ASP A 208 -6.75 -2.23 29.88
CA ASP A 208 -7.52 -2.00 31.09
C ASP A 208 -7.84 -0.50 31.26
N GLU A 209 -8.83 -0.19 32.10
CA GLU A 209 -9.30 1.18 32.34
C GLU A 209 -8.28 2.04 33.11
N VAL A 210 -7.43 1.41 33.91
CA VAL A 210 -6.39 2.10 34.69
C VAL A 210 -5.09 2.30 33.90
N GLY A 211 -5.00 1.77 32.68
CA GLY A 211 -3.85 1.96 31.75
C GLY A 211 -2.57 1.26 32.20
N LEU A 212 -2.66 0.28 33.11
CA LEU A 212 -1.49 -0.48 33.57
C LEU A 212 -1.04 -1.51 32.53
N ARG A 213 -2.01 -2.17 31.86
CA ARG A 213 -1.70 -3.16 30.81
C ARG A 213 -1.81 -2.50 29.44
N LYS A 214 -0.74 -2.61 28.68
CA LYS A 214 -0.65 -2.00 27.34
C LYS A 214 -0.17 -3.04 26.34
N GLN A 215 -0.80 -3.04 25.18
CA GLN A 215 -0.26 -3.72 24.00
C GLN A 215 0.43 -2.68 23.12
N ILE A 216 1.69 -2.89 22.85
CA ILE A 216 2.48 -2.02 21.98
C ILE A 216 2.83 -2.81 20.72
N VAL A 217 2.56 -2.22 19.57
CA VAL A 217 3.01 -2.71 18.27
C VAL A 217 3.72 -1.57 17.56
N ARG A 218 4.94 -1.82 17.09
CA ARG A 218 5.76 -0.88 16.33
C ARG A 218 6.03 -1.44 14.95
N SER A 219 5.94 -0.61 13.93
CA SER A 219 6.44 -0.93 12.59
C SER A 219 7.50 0.06 12.17
N GLU A 220 8.52 -0.43 11.47
CA GLU A 220 9.58 0.36 10.85
C GLU A 220 9.53 0.13 9.35
N HIS A 221 9.73 1.21 8.57
CA HIS A 221 9.57 1.18 7.13
C HIS A 221 10.81 1.72 6.44
N THR A 222 11.34 0.96 5.48
CA THR A 222 12.39 1.38 4.57
C THR A 222 11.84 1.46 3.15
N ILE A 223 11.97 2.62 2.50
CA ILE A 223 11.42 2.85 1.16
C ILE A 223 12.55 2.89 0.14
N ASN A 224 12.40 2.09 -0.92
CA ASN A 224 13.23 2.16 -2.11
C ASN A 224 12.37 2.69 -3.27
N TRP A 225 12.79 3.79 -3.87
CA TRP A 225 12.04 4.56 -4.87
C TRP A 225 12.13 3.98 -6.28
N GLN A 226 12.36 2.70 -6.40
CA GLN A 226 12.33 1.94 -7.65
C GLN A 226 12.16 0.45 -7.38
N LEU A 227 11.60 -0.26 -8.34
CA LEU A 227 11.55 -1.72 -8.33
C LEU A 227 12.80 -2.29 -9.01
N THR A 228 13.36 -3.35 -8.40
CA THR A 228 14.49 -4.09 -8.95
C THR A 228 14.01 -5.13 -10.00
N ASN A 229 14.94 -5.71 -10.73
CA ASN A 229 14.64 -6.85 -11.61
C ASN A 229 14.10 -8.07 -10.84
N THR A 230 14.59 -8.28 -9.60
CA THR A 230 14.07 -9.33 -8.71
C THR A 230 12.62 -9.06 -8.34
N ASP A 231 12.27 -7.81 -8.04
CA ASP A 231 10.88 -7.43 -7.73
C ASP A 231 9.97 -7.70 -8.92
N ARG A 232 10.39 -7.35 -10.13
CA ARG A 232 9.61 -7.60 -11.36
C ARG A 232 9.41 -9.09 -11.64
N LYS A 233 10.41 -9.93 -11.36
CA LYS A 233 10.28 -11.40 -11.44
C LYS A 233 9.27 -11.93 -10.41
N ARG A 234 9.28 -11.40 -9.18
CA ARG A 234 8.29 -11.76 -8.14
C ARG A 234 6.86 -11.39 -8.58
N ILE A 235 6.68 -10.19 -9.11
CA ILE A 235 5.38 -9.74 -9.65
C ILE A 235 4.90 -10.67 -10.77
N SER A 236 5.78 -11.05 -11.72
CA SER A 236 5.44 -11.99 -12.78
C SER A 236 5.03 -13.36 -12.24
N LYS A 237 5.82 -13.94 -11.32
CA LYS A 237 5.49 -15.21 -10.65
C LYS A 237 4.15 -15.14 -9.93
N THR A 238 3.83 -14.00 -9.29
CA THR A 238 2.53 -13.82 -8.64
C THR A 238 1.38 -13.80 -9.65
N GLY A 239 1.60 -13.26 -10.84
CA GLY A 239 0.63 -13.34 -11.94
C GLY A 239 0.32 -14.79 -12.33
N ASP A 240 1.35 -15.64 -12.47
CA ASP A 240 1.19 -17.06 -12.76
C ASP A 240 0.46 -17.80 -11.62
N GLN A 241 0.74 -17.46 -10.37
CA GLN A 241 0.06 -18.01 -9.18
C GLN A 241 -1.43 -17.61 -9.16
N ILE A 242 -1.76 -16.35 -9.46
CA ILE A 242 -3.15 -15.90 -9.58
C ILE A 242 -3.89 -16.70 -10.65
N ALA A 243 -3.24 -17.03 -11.77
CA ALA A 243 -3.85 -17.80 -12.85
C ALA A 243 -4.07 -19.27 -12.49
N SER A 244 -3.14 -19.88 -11.75
CA SER A 244 -3.09 -21.34 -11.54
C SER A 244 -3.65 -21.82 -10.19
N PHE A 245 -3.68 -20.98 -9.15
CA PHE A 245 -4.14 -21.41 -7.83
C PHE A 245 -5.65 -21.63 -7.79
N LYS A 246 -6.07 -22.64 -7.02
CA LYS A 246 -7.48 -22.95 -6.79
C LYS A 246 -8.17 -21.77 -6.07
N GLU A 247 -9.28 -21.30 -6.61
CA GLU A 247 -10.13 -20.32 -5.93
C GLU A 247 -10.92 -21.02 -4.83
N VAL A 248 -10.95 -20.43 -3.63
CA VAL A 248 -11.73 -20.90 -2.48
C VAL A 248 -12.50 -19.72 -1.87
N SER A 249 -13.50 -20.01 -1.03
CA SER A 249 -14.20 -18.95 -0.30
C SER A 249 -13.28 -18.28 0.73
N ALA A 250 -13.63 -17.07 1.17
CA ALA A 250 -12.90 -16.37 2.21
C ALA A 250 -12.84 -17.19 3.52
N ASP A 251 -13.97 -17.79 3.90
CA ASP A 251 -14.05 -18.62 5.10
C ASP A 251 -13.14 -19.84 4.99
N GLU A 252 -13.15 -20.55 3.87
CA GLU A 252 -12.26 -21.68 3.62
C GLU A 252 -10.77 -21.24 3.63
N PHE A 253 -10.46 -20.08 3.06
CA PHE A 253 -9.11 -19.55 3.04
C PHE A 253 -8.58 -19.30 4.45
N TRP A 254 -9.38 -18.73 5.34
CA TRP A 254 -8.96 -18.39 6.71
C TRP A 254 -9.09 -19.56 7.68
N GLN A 255 -10.13 -20.39 7.58
CA GLN A 255 -10.29 -21.56 8.46
C GLN A 255 -9.15 -22.57 8.33
N LEU A 256 -8.67 -22.80 7.12
CA LEU A 256 -7.54 -23.68 6.90
C LEU A 256 -6.22 -23.13 7.49
N LYS A 257 -6.11 -21.81 7.72
CA LYS A 257 -4.95 -21.22 8.43
C LYS A 257 -4.97 -21.49 9.94
N ILE A 258 -6.14 -21.46 10.55
CA ILE A 258 -6.31 -21.70 12.01
C ILE A 258 -5.97 -23.14 12.36
N GLN A 259 -6.12 -24.08 11.42
CA GLN A 259 -5.80 -25.50 11.63
C GLN A 259 -4.33 -25.85 11.38
N ALA A 260 -3.55 -24.96 10.80
CA ALA A 260 -2.17 -25.18 10.40
C ALA A 260 -1.14 -24.51 11.35
N GLU A 261 -1.59 -23.71 12.32
CA GLU A 261 -0.81 -23.11 13.40
C GLU A 261 -0.97 -23.96 14.69
#